data_d4f2a86a8257ff576fc2172b66deadb1
#
_entry.id   d4f2a86a8257ff576fc2172b66deadb1
#
_cell.length_a   1.000
_cell.length_b   1.000
_cell.length_c   1.000
_cell.angle_alpha   90.00
_cell.angle_beta   90.00
_cell.angle_gamma   90.00
#
_symmetry.space_group_name_H-M   'P 1'
#
loop_
_entity.id
_entity.type
_entity.pdbx_description
1 polymer ?
#
loop_
_entity_poly.entity_id
_entity_poly.type
_entity_poly.pdbx_seq_one_letter_code
_entity_poly.pdbx_strand_id
1 'polypeptide(L)'
;EARKVFVEQMTGTLVTVAKDVKIQVDFNPAKVEAYRLLGYENRALRPEDFNDDLKDAGDMGAGHTVTALFELVPRGGTVPGPAVDPSVFQAPAARTPAPPASKSNDVLVLRVRYKQPDSATSTRMDVPLTDRSVAFTSADADFRFAAAVGAFGMLLKESPYRGDATLGWVLDTATSSRGSDRGGYRSEFLGLVQKAISLLAAKKKQEADTNFIERAEALERANDALRAEIVGRNR
;
A
#
# COMPACT_ATOMS: atom_id res chain seq x y z
N GLU A 1 -9.89 13.03 18.29
CA GLU A 1 -10.35 12.92 16.87
C GLU A 1 -11.53 13.82 16.56
N ALA A 2 -12.67 13.75 17.28
CA ALA A 2 -13.85 14.58 17.01
C ALA A 2 -13.55 16.09 16.91
N ARG A 3 -12.71 16.64 17.82
CA ARG A 3 -12.29 18.03 17.76
C ARG A 3 -11.53 18.40 16.49
N LYS A 4 -10.64 17.52 16.00
CA LYS A 4 -9.92 17.74 14.73
C LYS A 4 -10.89 17.81 13.56
N VAL A 5 -11.82 16.87 13.47
CA VAL A 5 -12.83 16.84 12.40
C VAL A 5 -13.72 18.08 12.43
N PHE A 6 -14.24 18.45 13.61
CA PHE A 6 -15.19 19.55 13.74
C PHE A 6 -14.54 20.95 13.71
N VAL A 7 -13.29 21.11 14.08
CA VAL A 7 -12.64 22.43 14.13
C VAL A 7 -11.77 22.67 12.89
N GLU A 8 -11.01 21.63 12.44
CA GLU A 8 -10.03 21.82 11.36
C GLU A 8 -10.60 21.47 9.97
N GLN A 9 -11.54 20.52 9.90
CA GLN A 9 -12.10 20.05 8.61
C GLN A 9 -13.50 20.59 8.31
N MET A 10 -14.13 21.34 9.24
CA MET A 10 -15.50 21.78 9.08
C MET A 10 -15.71 22.68 7.84
N THR A 11 -14.76 23.56 7.55
CA THR A 11 -14.85 24.44 6.36
C THR A 11 -14.74 23.63 5.05
N GLY A 12 -13.86 22.64 5.01
CA GLY A 12 -13.70 21.76 3.85
C GLY A 12 -14.88 20.81 3.65
N THR A 13 -15.54 20.40 4.73
CA THR A 13 -16.71 19.51 4.68
C THR A 13 -17.99 20.27 4.27
N LEU A 14 -18.09 21.58 4.57
CA LEU A 14 -19.28 22.40 4.29
C LEU A 14 -19.29 22.97 2.87
N VAL A 15 -18.16 23.06 2.20
CA VAL A 15 -18.07 23.66 0.85
C VAL A 15 -17.59 22.58 -0.13
N THR A 16 -18.54 21.94 -0.78
CA THR A 16 -18.23 20.98 -1.86
C THR A 16 -17.73 21.75 -3.08
N VAL A 17 -16.54 21.42 -3.58
CA VAL A 17 -15.94 22.00 -4.79
C VAL A 17 -16.07 21.11 -6.01
N ALA A 18 -16.23 19.80 -5.82
CA ALA A 18 -16.50 18.85 -6.87
C ALA A 18 -17.33 17.68 -6.32
N LYS A 19 -18.34 17.26 -7.08
CA LYS A 19 -19.19 16.11 -6.75
C LYS A 19 -18.89 14.93 -7.66
N ASP A 20 -19.19 13.74 -7.19
CA ASP A 20 -19.05 12.48 -7.95
C ASP A 20 -17.65 12.32 -8.60
N VAL A 21 -16.62 12.60 -7.84
CA VAL A 21 -15.23 12.55 -8.32
C VAL A 21 -14.82 11.09 -8.54
N LYS A 22 -14.55 10.75 -9.79
CA LYS A 22 -14.08 9.43 -10.24
C LYS A 22 -12.69 9.55 -10.82
N ILE A 23 -11.81 8.64 -10.43
CA ILE A 23 -10.43 8.58 -10.88
C ILE A 23 -10.19 7.25 -11.59
N GLN A 24 -9.64 7.30 -12.78
CA GLN A 24 -9.20 6.14 -13.54
C GLN A 24 -7.77 6.38 -14.00
N VAL A 25 -6.91 5.36 -13.82
CA VAL A 25 -5.54 5.39 -14.34
C VAL A 25 -5.43 4.36 -15.46
N ASP A 26 -5.02 4.83 -16.63
CA ASP A 26 -4.82 4.02 -17.82
C ASP A 26 -3.31 3.88 -18.07
N PHE A 27 -2.77 2.71 -17.79
CA PHE A 27 -1.33 2.44 -17.89
C PHE A 27 -0.96 2.01 -19.30
N ASN A 28 0.16 2.54 -19.79
CA ASN A 28 0.70 2.18 -21.10
C ASN A 28 1.29 0.76 -21.08
N PRO A 29 0.70 -0.23 -21.74
CA PRO A 29 1.17 -1.60 -21.70
C PRO A 29 2.52 -1.82 -22.40
N ALA A 30 2.99 -0.84 -23.19
CA ALA A 30 4.33 -0.88 -23.76
C ALA A 30 5.42 -0.55 -22.73
N LYS A 31 5.07 0.06 -21.58
CA LYS A 31 5.99 0.47 -20.53
C LYS A 31 5.74 -0.20 -19.19
N VAL A 32 4.52 -0.62 -18.92
CA VAL A 32 4.09 -1.22 -17.65
C VAL A 32 3.67 -2.66 -17.89
N GLU A 33 4.33 -3.60 -17.23
CA GLU A 33 4.02 -5.03 -17.27
C GLU A 33 2.84 -5.36 -16.36
N ALA A 34 2.84 -4.80 -15.16
CA ALA A 34 1.80 -4.96 -14.18
C ALA A 34 1.71 -3.74 -13.27
N TYR A 35 0.57 -3.56 -12.63
CA TYR A 35 0.34 -2.51 -11.65
C TYR A 35 -0.65 -2.96 -10.59
N ARG A 36 -0.60 -2.31 -9.44
CA ARG A 36 -1.62 -2.45 -8.40
C ARG A 36 -1.80 -1.15 -7.63
N LEU A 37 -3.02 -0.90 -7.20
CA LEU A 37 -3.36 0.18 -6.29
C LEU A 37 -3.03 -0.25 -4.85
N LEU A 38 -2.42 0.63 -4.06
CA LEU A 38 -2.16 0.41 -2.65
C LEU A 38 -3.29 1.02 -1.81
N GLY A 39 -4.05 0.18 -1.15
CA GLY A 39 -5.24 0.60 -0.40
C GLY A 39 -6.47 0.80 -1.30
N TYR A 40 -7.50 1.41 -0.75
CA TYR A 40 -8.78 1.67 -1.44
C TYR A 40 -9.53 0.43 -1.95
N GLU A 41 -9.22 -0.76 -1.46
CA GLU A 41 -9.81 -2.02 -1.95
C GLU A 41 -11.34 -2.03 -1.88
N ASN A 42 -11.90 -1.31 -0.89
CA ASN A 42 -13.36 -1.20 -0.69
C ASN A 42 -14.01 -0.04 -1.48
N ARG A 43 -13.25 0.69 -2.27
CA ARG A 43 -13.70 1.88 -3.04
C ARG A 43 -13.38 1.77 -4.52
N ALA A 44 -12.98 0.60 -4.98
CA ALA A 44 -12.74 0.36 -6.39
C ALA A 44 -14.08 0.42 -7.17
N LEU A 45 -14.13 1.26 -8.19
CA LEU A 45 -15.23 1.29 -9.17
C LEU A 45 -14.93 0.29 -10.27
N ARG A 46 -15.98 -0.30 -10.83
CA ARG A 46 -15.84 -1.10 -12.04
C ARG A 46 -15.51 -0.18 -13.23
N PRO A 47 -14.78 -0.65 -14.25
CA PRO A 47 -14.40 0.19 -15.40
C PRO A 47 -15.59 0.85 -16.10
N GLU A 48 -16.72 0.16 -16.20
CA GLU A 48 -17.97 0.67 -16.79
C GLU A 48 -18.59 1.81 -15.98
N ASP A 49 -18.47 1.80 -14.64
CA ASP A 49 -19.03 2.79 -13.75
C ASP A 49 -18.33 4.17 -13.87
N PHE A 50 -17.14 4.22 -14.47
CA PHE A 50 -16.41 5.47 -14.66
C PHE A 50 -17.14 6.47 -15.55
N ASN A 51 -17.79 5.99 -16.59
CA ASN A 51 -18.52 6.83 -17.55
C ASN A 51 -20.00 7.01 -17.21
N ASP A 52 -20.49 6.37 -16.17
CA ASP A 52 -21.89 6.44 -15.75
C ASP A 52 -22.12 7.60 -14.79
N ASP A 53 -22.83 8.65 -15.24
CA ASP A 53 -23.17 9.81 -14.41
C ASP A 53 -24.25 9.53 -13.36
N LEU A 54 -24.95 8.39 -13.44
CA LEU A 54 -25.90 7.96 -12.42
C LEU A 54 -25.25 7.23 -11.25
N LYS A 55 -23.99 6.80 -11.45
CA LYS A 55 -23.23 6.12 -10.41
C LYS A 55 -22.62 7.13 -9.46
N ASP A 56 -23.08 7.08 -8.22
CA ASP A 56 -22.58 7.92 -7.13
C ASP A 56 -21.11 7.64 -6.80
N ALA A 57 -20.35 8.68 -6.49
CA ALA A 57 -18.94 8.62 -6.13
C ALA A 57 -18.62 9.64 -5.02
N GLY A 58 -17.34 9.79 -4.66
CA GLY A 58 -16.94 10.67 -3.58
C GLY A 58 -17.03 12.15 -3.93
N ASP A 59 -17.52 12.96 -2.99
CA ASP A 59 -17.45 14.41 -3.09
C ASP A 59 -16.15 14.96 -2.52
N MET A 60 -15.65 16.03 -3.10
CA MET A 60 -14.48 16.75 -2.60
C MET A 60 -14.88 18.11 -2.04
N GLY A 61 -14.53 18.35 -0.79
CA GLY A 61 -14.67 19.64 -0.13
C GLY A 61 -13.48 20.56 -0.38
N ALA A 62 -13.66 21.83 -0.13
CA ALA A 62 -12.60 22.85 -0.27
C ALA A 62 -11.38 22.50 0.61
N GLY A 63 -10.19 22.53 0.00
CA GLY A 63 -8.93 22.20 0.69
C GLY A 63 -8.65 20.71 0.90
N HIS A 64 -9.53 19.81 0.47
CA HIS A 64 -9.29 18.38 0.54
C HIS A 64 -8.36 17.90 -0.58
N THR A 65 -7.52 16.95 -0.25
CA THR A 65 -6.66 16.24 -1.20
C THR A 65 -6.84 14.73 -1.05
N VAL A 66 -6.68 14.00 -2.16
CA VAL A 66 -6.72 12.54 -2.18
C VAL A 66 -5.41 12.05 -2.79
N THR A 67 -4.77 11.08 -2.13
CA THR A 67 -3.55 10.45 -2.62
C THR A 67 -3.84 8.99 -2.96
N ALA A 68 -3.63 8.61 -4.21
CA ALA A 68 -3.65 7.23 -4.65
C ALA A 68 -2.22 6.80 -5.02
N LEU A 69 -1.74 5.72 -4.40
CA LEU A 69 -0.42 5.16 -4.67
C LEU A 69 -0.57 3.89 -5.51
N PHE A 70 0.22 3.82 -6.58
CA PHE A 70 0.32 2.63 -7.42
C PHE A 70 1.74 2.07 -7.37
N GLU A 71 1.85 0.78 -7.26
CA GLU A 71 3.06 0.04 -7.55
C GLU A 71 3.04 -0.39 -9.01
N LEU A 72 4.14 -0.16 -9.70
CA LEU A 72 4.30 -0.50 -11.11
C LEU A 72 5.46 -1.48 -11.29
N VAL A 73 5.26 -2.48 -12.14
CA VAL A 73 6.33 -3.31 -12.66
C VAL A 73 6.63 -2.83 -14.06
N PRO A 74 7.84 -2.32 -14.34
CA PRO A 74 8.23 -1.90 -15.68
C PRO A 74 8.16 -3.07 -16.66
N ARG A 75 7.98 -2.78 -17.94
CA ARG A 75 7.93 -3.79 -18.99
C ARG A 75 9.17 -4.68 -18.98
N GLY A 76 8.97 -5.99 -18.98
CA GLY A 76 10.04 -6.99 -18.87
C GLY A 76 10.53 -7.26 -17.44
N GLY A 77 9.98 -6.56 -16.43
CA GLY A 77 10.22 -6.85 -15.03
C GLY A 77 9.50 -8.12 -14.56
N THR A 78 9.94 -8.65 -13.42
CA THR A 78 9.29 -9.79 -12.78
C THR A 78 8.15 -9.31 -11.91
N VAL A 79 6.94 -9.83 -12.14
CA VAL A 79 5.78 -9.53 -11.30
C VAL A 79 5.92 -10.29 -9.99
N PRO A 80 5.99 -9.61 -8.82
CA PRO A 80 6.03 -10.28 -7.54
C PRO A 80 4.73 -11.06 -7.28
N GLY A 81 4.82 -12.22 -6.67
CA GLY A 81 3.65 -12.99 -6.28
C GLY A 81 3.99 -14.47 -6.08
N PRO A 82 3.10 -15.23 -5.44
CA PRO A 82 3.24 -16.67 -5.38
C PRO A 82 3.18 -17.27 -6.78
N ALA A 83 3.96 -18.32 -7.03
CA ALA A 83 3.85 -19.08 -8.26
C ALA A 83 2.44 -19.68 -8.37
N VAL A 84 1.81 -19.52 -9.51
CA VAL A 84 0.54 -20.15 -9.84
C VAL A 84 0.84 -21.32 -10.76
N ASP A 85 0.32 -22.49 -10.40
CA ASP A 85 0.47 -23.66 -11.26
C ASP A 85 -0.20 -23.39 -12.62
N PRO A 86 0.44 -23.77 -13.74
CA PRO A 86 -0.14 -23.60 -15.04
C PRO A 86 -1.44 -24.41 -15.15
N SER A 87 -2.46 -23.82 -15.75
CA SER A 87 -3.72 -24.53 -16.02
C SER A 87 -3.47 -25.74 -16.90
N VAL A 88 -4.00 -26.91 -16.49
CA VAL A 88 -3.94 -28.13 -17.31
C VAL A 88 -4.85 -28.08 -18.53
N PHE A 89 -5.77 -27.10 -18.58
CA PHE A 89 -6.76 -26.92 -19.65
C PHE A 89 -6.47 -25.71 -20.55
N GLN A 90 -5.53 -24.88 -20.18
CA GLN A 90 -5.14 -23.70 -20.95
C GLN A 90 -3.67 -23.85 -21.35
N ALA A 91 -3.40 -23.69 -22.65
CA ALA A 91 -2.02 -23.49 -23.05
C ALA A 91 -1.42 -22.33 -22.25
N PRO A 92 -0.12 -22.40 -21.85
CA PRO A 92 0.53 -21.27 -21.22
C PRO A 92 0.18 -20.02 -22.01
N ALA A 93 -0.41 -19.02 -21.36
CA ALA A 93 -0.76 -17.79 -22.04
C ALA A 93 0.50 -17.32 -22.76
N ALA A 94 0.49 -17.43 -24.08
CA ALA A 94 1.57 -16.89 -24.88
C ALA A 94 1.71 -15.45 -24.38
N ARG A 95 2.90 -15.06 -23.96
CA ARG A 95 3.16 -13.67 -23.57
C ARG A 95 2.51 -12.83 -24.66
N THR A 96 1.47 -12.09 -24.29
CA THR A 96 0.74 -11.25 -25.25
C THR A 96 1.81 -10.49 -26.04
N PRO A 97 1.85 -10.61 -27.38
CA PRO A 97 2.83 -9.89 -28.18
C PRO A 97 2.80 -8.45 -27.70
N ALA A 98 3.97 -7.84 -27.52
CA ALA A 98 4.03 -6.46 -27.08
C ALA A 98 3.03 -5.67 -27.94
N PRO A 99 2.06 -4.96 -27.36
CA PRO A 99 1.17 -4.14 -28.14
C PRO A 99 2.02 -3.25 -29.05
N PRO A 100 1.57 -2.93 -30.25
CA PRO A 100 2.34 -2.11 -31.17
C PRO A 100 2.83 -0.88 -30.40
N ALA A 101 4.13 -0.61 -30.48
CA ALA A 101 4.78 0.43 -29.69
C ALA A 101 3.92 1.70 -29.72
N SER A 102 3.35 2.04 -28.58
CA SER A 102 2.65 3.31 -28.44
C SER A 102 3.64 4.40 -28.84
N LYS A 103 3.26 5.25 -29.78
CA LYS A 103 4.09 6.41 -30.18
C LYS A 103 4.25 7.43 -29.04
N SER A 104 3.45 7.27 -27.97
CA SER A 104 3.51 8.11 -26.77
C SER A 104 4.61 7.67 -25.83
N ASN A 105 5.36 8.65 -25.34
CA ASN A 105 6.33 8.46 -24.26
C ASN A 105 5.69 8.37 -22.87
N ASP A 106 4.38 8.50 -22.79
CA ASP A 106 3.67 8.48 -21.52
C ASP A 106 3.64 7.08 -20.90
N VAL A 107 3.77 7.03 -19.60
CA VAL A 107 3.65 5.81 -18.79
C VAL A 107 2.20 5.51 -18.47
N LEU A 108 1.42 6.57 -18.28
CA LEU A 108 0.00 6.47 -17.96
C LEU A 108 -0.76 7.73 -18.39
N VAL A 109 -2.07 7.62 -18.45
CA VAL A 109 -2.99 8.75 -18.49
C VAL A 109 -3.87 8.70 -17.25
N LEU A 110 -3.82 9.77 -16.44
CA LEU A 110 -4.75 9.97 -15.35
C LEU A 110 -6.03 10.59 -15.90
N ARG A 111 -7.15 9.93 -15.71
CA ARG A 111 -8.49 10.42 -16.06
C ARG A 111 -9.24 10.76 -14.80
N VAL A 112 -9.71 12.00 -14.72
CA VAL A 112 -10.56 12.48 -13.64
C VAL A 112 -11.89 12.90 -14.21
N ARG A 113 -12.97 12.41 -13.62
CA ARG A 113 -14.33 12.80 -13.99
C ARG A 113 -15.02 13.34 -12.74
N TYR A 114 -15.67 14.48 -12.84
CA TYR A 114 -16.31 15.13 -11.72
C TYR A 114 -17.46 16.04 -12.18
N LYS A 115 -18.41 16.32 -11.29
CA LYS A 115 -19.45 17.31 -11.51
C LYS A 115 -19.11 18.60 -10.77
N GLN A 116 -19.38 19.74 -11.39
CA GLN A 116 -19.40 21.00 -10.66
C GLN A 116 -20.52 20.98 -9.61
N PRO A 117 -20.40 21.75 -8.50
CA PRO A 117 -21.39 21.74 -7.41
C PRO A 117 -22.84 21.92 -7.88
N ASP A 118 -23.06 22.77 -8.89
CA ASP A 118 -24.37 23.11 -9.41
C ASP A 118 -24.72 22.39 -10.75
N SER A 119 -23.92 21.39 -11.17
CA SER A 119 -24.13 20.66 -12.40
C SER A 119 -24.59 19.23 -12.17
N ALA A 120 -25.50 18.76 -13.01
CA ALA A 120 -25.87 17.35 -13.11
C ALA A 120 -24.97 16.55 -14.09
N THR A 121 -24.24 17.26 -14.95
CA THR A 121 -23.38 16.65 -15.97
C THR A 121 -21.93 16.69 -15.53
N SER A 122 -21.24 15.59 -15.73
CA SER A 122 -19.82 15.50 -15.39
C SER A 122 -18.91 16.09 -16.46
N THR A 123 -17.77 16.61 -16.01
CA THR A 123 -16.64 17.04 -16.83
C THR A 123 -15.53 16.02 -16.70
N ARG A 124 -14.84 15.71 -17.80
CA ARG A 124 -13.66 14.84 -17.83
C ARG A 124 -12.40 15.64 -18.09
N MET A 125 -11.35 15.29 -17.37
CA MET A 125 -10.00 15.80 -17.54
C MET A 125 -9.04 14.64 -17.70
N ASP A 126 -8.20 14.66 -18.75
CA ASP A 126 -7.19 13.65 -19.03
C ASP A 126 -5.80 14.29 -18.87
N VAL A 127 -4.96 13.70 -18.04
CA VAL A 127 -3.61 14.18 -17.76
C VAL A 127 -2.61 13.08 -18.11
N PRO A 128 -1.89 13.18 -19.24
CA PRO A 128 -0.82 12.27 -19.57
C PRO A 128 0.39 12.47 -18.66
N LEU A 129 1.05 11.39 -18.30
CA LEU A 129 2.22 11.39 -17.44
C LEU A 129 3.37 10.63 -18.09
N THR A 130 4.49 11.33 -18.31
CA THR A 130 5.73 10.75 -18.83
C THR A 130 6.65 10.39 -17.66
N ASP A 131 7.32 9.25 -17.72
CA ASP A 131 8.34 8.87 -16.76
C ASP A 131 9.56 9.79 -16.89
N ARG A 132 9.94 10.42 -15.79
CA ARG A 132 11.13 11.27 -15.68
C ARG A 132 12.32 10.53 -15.06
N SER A 133 12.16 9.24 -14.73
CA SER A 133 13.21 8.38 -14.14
C SER A 133 13.90 9.02 -12.93
N VAL A 134 13.12 9.64 -12.05
CA VAL A 134 13.64 10.27 -10.83
C VAL A 134 13.90 9.20 -9.78
N ALA A 135 15.13 9.15 -9.24
CA ALA A 135 15.45 8.27 -8.14
C ALA A 135 14.58 8.60 -6.91
N PHE A 136 14.16 7.57 -6.15
CA PHE A 136 13.31 7.75 -4.96
C PHE A 136 13.86 8.77 -3.97
N THR A 137 15.17 8.76 -3.73
CA THR A 137 15.86 9.70 -2.83
C THR A 137 15.79 11.17 -3.29
N SER A 138 15.60 11.38 -4.59
CA SER A 138 15.47 12.71 -5.22
C SER A 138 14.02 13.09 -5.50
N ALA A 139 13.08 12.20 -5.20
CA ALA A 139 11.66 12.47 -5.34
C ALA A 139 11.19 13.50 -4.31
N ASP A 140 10.05 14.11 -4.59
CA ASP A 140 9.40 15.07 -3.69
C ASP A 140 9.20 14.50 -2.28
N ALA A 141 9.32 15.36 -1.26
CA ALA A 141 9.20 14.96 0.14
C ALA A 141 7.80 14.39 0.45
N ASP A 142 6.74 14.97 -0.13
CA ASP A 142 5.38 14.50 0.10
C ASP A 142 5.17 13.12 -0.52
N PHE A 143 5.74 12.86 -1.70
CA PHE A 143 5.72 11.54 -2.31
C PHE A 143 6.48 10.51 -1.47
N ARG A 144 7.68 10.84 -1.00
CA ARG A 144 8.45 9.92 -0.14
C ARG A 144 7.74 9.61 1.17
N PHE A 145 7.09 10.63 1.77
CA PHE A 145 6.27 10.43 2.97
C PHE A 145 5.07 9.52 2.69
N ALA A 146 4.33 9.76 1.61
CA ALA A 146 3.20 8.92 1.20
C ALA A 146 3.62 7.47 0.93
N ALA A 147 4.79 7.26 0.29
CA ALA A 147 5.35 5.93 0.07
C ALA A 147 5.68 5.21 1.39
N ALA A 148 6.23 5.94 2.38
CA ALA A 148 6.47 5.39 3.72
C ALA A 148 5.17 4.98 4.42
N VAL A 149 4.08 5.76 4.28
CA VAL A 149 2.75 5.41 4.80
C VAL A 149 2.21 4.15 4.12
N GLY A 150 2.34 4.05 2.80
CA GLY A 150 1.95 2.86 2.04
C GLY A 150 2.70 1.61 2.48
N ALA A 151 4.03 1.71 2.62
CA ALA A 151 4.88 0.62 3.10
C ALA A 151 4.52 0.20 4.54
N PHE A 152 4.23 1.15 5.42
CA PHE A 152 3.76 0.86 6.78
C PHE A 152 2.48 0.03 6.77
N GLY A 153 1.50 0.40 5.95
CA GLY A 153 0.26 -0.36 5.77
C GLY A 153 0.50 -1.78 5.27
N MET A 154 1.41 -1.95 4.29
CA MET A 154 1.79 -3.27 3.78
C MET A 154 2.47 -4.14 4.84
N LEU A 155 3.33 -3.55 5.67
CA LEU A 155 4.00 -4.26 6.77
C LEU A 155 3.01 -4.72 7.84
N LEU A 156 2.05 -3.87 8.23
CA LEU A 156 1.03 -4.23 9.22
C LEU A 156 0.06 -5.31 8.71
N LYS A 157 -0.22 -5.32 7.40
CA LYS A 157 -1.06 -6.36 6.76
C LYS A 157 -0.27 -7.62 6.41
N GLU A 158 1.02 -7.69 6.72
CA GLU A 158 1.91 -8.80 6.31
C GLU A 158 1.82 -9.09 4.81
N SER A 159 1.68 -8.04 3.99
CA SER A 159 1.50 -8.17 2.55
C SER A 159 2.65 -8.96 1.91
N PRO A 160 2.35 -9.94 1.05
CA PRO A 160 3.40 -10.67 0.31
C PRO A 160 4.17 -9.77 -0.67
N TYR A 161 3.67 -8.58 -0.93
CA TYR A 161 4.26 -7.61 -1.85
C TYR A 161 5.05 -6.51 -1.14
N ARG A 162 5.28 -6.61 0.17
CA ARG A 162 6.03 -5.60 0.94
C ARG A 162 7.50 -5.46 0.53
N GLY A 163 8.01 -6.42 -0.29
CA GLY A 163 9.42 -6.46 -0.67
C GLY A 163 10.34 -6.44 0.55
N ASP A 164 11.43 -5.68 0.45
CA ASP A 164 12.44 -5.53 1.51
C ASP A 164 12.12 -4.38 2.49
N ALA A 165 10.89 -3.83 2.44
CA ALA A 165 10.49 -2.77 3.35
C ALA A 165 10.56 -3.23 4.80
N THR A 166 11.06 -2.36 5.67
CA THR A 166 11.15 -2.58 7.13
C THR A 166 10.55 -1.39 7.86
N LEU A 167 10.13 -1.59 9.12
CA LEU A 167 9.68 -0.46 9.95
C LEU A 167 10.78 0.57 10.19
N GLY A 168 12.05 0.15 10.22
CA GLY A 168 13.20 1.07 10.28
C GLY A 168 13.24 1.97 9.05
N TRP A 169 13.19 1.38 7.85
CA TRP A 169 13.14 2.14 6.60
C TRP A 169 11.94 3.12 6.56
N VAL A 170 10.77 2.67 7.03
CA VAL A 170 9.58 3.54 7.12
C VAL A 170 9.83 4.72 8.03
N LEU A 171 10.39 4.50 9.22
CA LEU A 171 10.69 5.54 10.19
C LEU A 171 11.68 6.57 9.63
N ASP A 172 12.79 6.11 9.05
CA ASP A 172 13.84 6.96 8.49
C ASP A 172 13.33 7.79 7.31
N THR A 173 12.59 7.15 6.40
CA THR A 173 12.01 7.81 5.23
C THR A 173 10.97 8.84 5.65
N ALA A 174 10.04 8.50 6.54
CA ALA A 174 9.02 9.42 7.01
C ALA A 174 9.62 10.59 7.81
N THR A 175 10.66 10.34 8.62
CA THR A 175 11.36 11.38 9.37
C THR A 175 12.04 12.37 8.44
N SER A 176 12.80 11.87 7.46
CA SER A 176 13.54 12.72 6.51
C SER A 176 12.64 13.47 5.54
N SER A 177 11.41 13.02 5.35
CA SER A 177 10.41 13.61 4.43
C SER A 177 9.23 14.27 5.12
N ARG A 178 9.29 14.47 6.44
CA ARG A 178 8.20 15.05 7.23
C ARG A 178 7.77 16.45 6.75
N GLY A 179 8.74 17.28 6.36
CA GLY A 179 8.46 18.66 5.94
C GLY A 179 7.85 19.53 7.06
N SER A 180 7.10 20.54 6.65
CA SER A 180 6.36 21.40 7.57
C SER A 180 5.04 20.74 7.97
N ASP A 181 4.99 20.19 9.17
CA ASP A 181 3.83 19.45 9.69
C ASP A 181 2.93 20.36 10.56
N ARG A 182 2.23 21.30 9.94
CA ARG A 182 1.39 22.29 10.65
C ARG A 182 0.26 21.66 11.46
N GLY A 183 -0.32 20.57 10.97
CA GLY A 183 -1.40 19.82 11.64
C GLY A 183 -0.90 18.77 12.63
N GLY A 184 0.40 18.48 12.69
CA GLY A 184 0.98 17.45 13.54
C GLY A 184 0.67 16.01 13.11
N TYR A 185 0.00 15.82 11.96
CA TYR A 185 -0.41 14.49 11.48
C TYR A 185 0.77 13.59 11.10
N ARG A 186 1.81 14.17 10.50
CA ARG A 186 3.01 13.42 10.13
C ARG A 186 3.82 13.02 11.35
N SER A 187 3.89 13.88 12.36
CA SER A 187 4.51 13.57 13.67
C SER A 187 3.73 12.50 14.42
N GLU A 188 2.39 12.53 14.37
CA GLU A 188 1.54 11.47 14.92
C GLU A 188 1.78 10.12 14.22
N PHE A 189 1.93 10.11 12.90
CA PHE A 189 2.30 8.92 12.15
C PHE A 189 3.66 8.35 12.58
N LEU A 190 4.68 9.19 12.76
CA LEU A 190 5.98 8.75 13.28
C LEU A 190 5.84 8.08 14.65
N GLY A 191 5.00 8.63 15.53
CA GLY A 191 4.68 8.01 16.83
C GLY A 191 4.02 6.64 16.69
N LEU A 192 3.13 6.45 15.71
CA LEU A 192 2.53 5.14 15.40
C LEU A 192 3.58 4.12 14.93
N VAL A 193 4.49 4.53 14.05
CA VAL A 193 5.58 3.65 13.58
C VAL A 193 6.50 3.23 14.73
N GLN A 194 6.91 4.16 15.59
CA GLN A 194 7.72 3.87 16.78
C GLN A 194 7.01 2.90 17.73
N LYS A 195 5.72 3.10 17.95
CA LYS A 195 4.90 2.19 18.76
C LYS A 195 4.85 0.79 18.15
N ALA A 196 4.68 0.67 16.82
CA ALA A 196 4.69 -0.61 16.14
C ALA A 196 6.03 -1.33 16.28
N ILE A 197 7.15 -0.61 16.16
CA ILE A 197 8.51 -1.15 16.39
C ILE A 197 8.62 -1.72 17.81
N SER A 198 8.19 -0.95 18.81
CA SER A 198 8.28 -1.36 20.22
C SER A 198 7.43 -2.60 20.51
N LEU A 199 6.20 -2.65 19.98
CA LEU A 199 5.30 -3.78 20.17
C LEU A 199 5.81 -5.06 19.49
N LEU A 200 6.37 -4.96 18.28
CA LEU A 200 6.96 -6.11 17.60
C LEU A 200 8.23 -6.60 18.29
N ALA A 201 9.04 -5.71 18.84
CA ALA A 201 10.20 -6.09 19.62
C ALA A 201 9.78 -6.83 20.91
N ALA A 202 8.76 -6.34 21.61
CA ALA A 202 8.21 -7.00 22.81
C ALA A 202 7.62 -8.37 22.48
N LYS A 203 6.86 -8.49 21.38
CA LYS A 203 6.30 -9.77 20.92
C LYS A 203 7.40 -10.79 20.62
N LYS A 204 8.42 -10.40 19.85
CA LYS A 204 9.57 -11.28 19.54
C LYS A 204 10.30 -11.76 20.79
N LYS A 205 10.48 -10.87 21.78
CA LYS A 205 11.09 -11.23 23.06
C LYS A 205 10.25 -12.27 23.80
N GLN A 206 8.94 -12.04 23.88
CA GLN A 206 8.02 -12.99 24.54
C GLN A 206 8.01 -14.36 23.84
N GLU A 207 8.00 -14.39 22.52
CA GLU A 207 8.08 -15.65 21.74
C GLU A 207 9.40 -16.38 21.99
N ALA A 208 10.51 -15.64 22.06
CA ALA A 208 11.81 -16.22 22.36
C ALA A 208 11.87 -16.81 23.77
N ASP A 209 11.34 -16.09 24.76
CA ASP A 209 11.26 -16.54 26.16
C ASP A 209 10.38 -17.79 26.28
N THR A 210 9.23 -17.82 25.61
CA THR A 210 8.33 -19.00 25.57
C THR A 210 9.03 -20.21 24.95
N ASN A 211 9.65 -20.05 23.78
CA ASN A 211 10.40 -21.13 23.13
C ASN A 211 11.56 -21.65 24.00
N PHE A 212 12.23 -20.78 24.74
CA PHE A 212 13.30 -21.18 25.65
C PHE A 212 12.76 -22.04 26.79
N ILE A 213 11.64 -21.65 27.43
CA ILE A 213 10.98 -22.42 28.49
C ILE A 213 10.56 -23.80 27.99
N GLU A 214 9.87 -23.87 26.85
CA GLU A 214 9.43 -25.15 26.26
C GLU A 214 10.58 -26.12 25.97
N ARG A 215 11.71 -25.58 25.47
CA ARG A 215 12.92 -26.37 25.24
C ARG A 215 13.57 -26.86 26.54
N ALA A 216 13.59 -26.01 27.57
CA ALA A 216 14.13 -26.40 28.88
C ALA A 216 13.32 -27.52 29.51
N GLU A 217 11.99 -27.42 29.50
CA GLU A 217 11.08 -28.47 29.98
C GLU A 217 11.17 -29.78 29.17
N ALA A 218 11.33 -29.68 27.85
CA ALA A 218 11.52 -30.85 27.00
C ALA A 218 12.84 -31.58 27.33
N LEU A 219 13.91 -30.84 27.59
CA LEU A 219 15.21 -31.38 27.99
C LEU A 219 15.14 -32.05 29.36
N GLU A 220 14.43 -31.46 30.31
CA GLU A 220 14.24 -32.02 31.65
C GLU A 220 13.46 -33.33 31.58
N ARG A 221 12.35 -33.39 30.83
CA ARG A 221 11.59 -34.62 30.59
C ARG A 221 12.44 -35.74 29.92
N ALA A 222 13.29 -35.37 28.96
CA ALA A 222 14.18 -36.33 28.30
C ALA A 222 15.24 -36.87 29.26
N ASN A 223 15.80 -36.04 30.13
CA ASN A 223 16.76 -36.43 31.15
C ASN A 223 16.14 -37.38 32.19
N ASP A 224 14.92 -37.11 32.63
CA ASP A 224 14.21 -37.95 33.57
C ASP A 224 13.86 -39.32 32.97
N ALA A 225 13.44 -39.35 31.71
CA ALA A 225 13.22 -40.58 30.97
C ALA A 225 14.50 -41.42 30.86
N LEU A 226 15.64 -40.79 30.55
CA LEU A 226 16.92 -41.46 30.45
C LEU A 226 17.36 -42.02 31.80
N ARG A 227 17.20 -41.28 32.91
CA ARG A 227 17.48 -41.75 34.25
C ARG A 227 16.61 -42.95 34.62
N ALA A 228 15.33 -42.94 34.33
CA ALA A 228 14.42 -44.06 34.59
C ALA A 228 14.83 -45.31 33.82
N GLU A 229 15.30 -45.18 32.55
CA GLU A 229 15.78 -46.28 31.73
C GLU A 229 17.06 -46.88 32.32
N ILE A 230 18.00 -46.05 32.75
CA ILE A 230 19.25 -46.52 33.38
C ILE A 230 18.96 -47.31 34.67
N VAL A 231 18.05 -46.79 35.52
CA VAL A 231 17.64 -47.48 36.76
C VAL A 231 16.92 -48.83 36.46
N GLY A 232 16.13 -48.86 35.40
CA GLY A 232 15.43 -50.09 35.01
C GLY A 232 16.32 -51.20 34.46
N ARG A 233 17.45 -50.81 33.82
CA ARG A 233 18.44 -51.78 33.28
C ARG A 233 19.36 -52.40 34.36
N ASN A 234 19.44 -51.79 35.52
CA ASN A 234 20.30 -52.25 36.65
C ASN A 234 19.53 -53.11 37.67
N ARG A 235 18.32 -53.52 37.40
CA ARG A 235 17.54 -54.50 38.10
C ARG A 235 17.36 -55.76 37.26
#